data_7109732a6f7531a8df80a6705e052fdd
#
_entry.id   7109732a6f7531a8df80a6705e052fdd
#
_cell.length_a   1.000
_cell.length_b   1.000
_cell.length_c   1.000
_cell.angle_alpha   90.00
_cell.angle_beta   90.00
_cell.angle_gamma   90.00
#
_symmetry.space_group_name_H-M   'P 1'
#
loop_
_entity.id
_entity.type
_entity.pdbx_description
1 polymer ?
#
loop_
_entity_poly.entity_id
_entity_poly.type
_entity_poly.pdbx_seq_one_letter_code
_entity_poly.pdbx_strand_id
1 'polypeptide(L)' 'MSEENDQLTLPKLRKRAGLTQRHLADALGITIKTVSAWERGVVEPRLTFAEAQRLMKVLQCSFEELVEATDQQAKSD' A
#
# COMPACT_ATOMS: atom_id res chain seq x y z
N MET A 1 -5.51 19.26 -14.71
CA MET A 1 -5.39 19.01 -14.32
C MET A 1 -5.38 18.42 -13.55
N SER A 2 -5.54 18.02 -13.36
CA SER A 2 -5.61 17.66 -12.62
C SER A 2 -5.15 17.18 -11.92
N GLU A 3 -4.77 16.97 -11.65
CA GLU A 3 -4.33 16.62 -11.01
C GLU A 3 -4.46 16.57 -9.96
N GLU A 4 -4.84 16.81 -9.86
CA GLU A 4 -5.22 17.00 -8.73
C GLU A 4 -5.02 16.00 -7.81
N ASN A 5 -4.96 14.93 -7.90
CA ASN A 5 -4.86 13.92 -6.90
C ASN A 5 -3.53 13.26 -6.99
N ASP A 6 -2.52 13.95 -6.48
CA ASP A 6 -1.19 13.38 -6.46
C ASP A 6 -0.90 12.53 -5.25
N GLN A 7 -1.89 12.35 -4.39
CA GLN A 7 -1.68 11.56 -3.18
C GLN A 7 -1.33 10.13 -3.54
N LEU A 8 -0.31 9.59 -2.90
CA LEU A 8 0.06 8.20 -3.10
C LEU A 8 -0.97 7.27 -2.47
N THR A 9 -1.18 6.16 -3.12
CA THR A 9 -2.04 5.10 -2.60
C THR A 9 -1.31 3.79 -2.77
N LEU A 10 -1.77 2.77 -2.06
CA LEU A 10 -1.15 1.44 -2.21
C LEU A 10 -1.18 0.94 -3.65
N PRO A 11 -2.31 1.06 -4.38
CA PRO A 11 -2.28 0.64 -5.79
C PRO A 11 -1.25 1.41 -6.61
N LYS A 12 -1.08 2.71 -6.34
CA LYS A 12 -0.10 3.49 -7.08
C LYS A 12 1.31 3.01 -6.78
N LEU A 13 1.61 2.76 -5.51
CA LEU A 13 2.94 2.25 -5.15
C LEU A 13 3.17 0.88 -5.76
N ARG A 14 2.16 0.02 -5.72
CA ARG A 14 2.28 -1.32 -6.28
C ARG A 14 2.54 -1.26 -7.77
N LYS A 15 1.77 -0.46 -8.48
CA LYS A 15 1.93 -0.37 -9.93
C LYS A 15 3.26 0.28 -10.29
N ARG A 16 3.70 1.26 -9.51
CA ARG A 16 5.00 1.87 -9.74
C ARG A 16 6.12 0.84 -9.62
N ALA A 17 5.96 -0.12 -8.71
CA ALA A 17 6.94 -1.17 -8.53
C ALA A 17 6.79 -2.31 -9.55
N GLY A 18 5.79 -2.22 -10.43
CA GLY A 18 5.59 -3.24 -11.45
C GLY A 18 4.96 -4.52 -10.93
N LEU A 19 4.18 -4.43 -9.87
CA LEU A 19 3.63 -5.61 -9.21
C LEU A 19 2.13 -5.72 -9.42
N THR A 20 1.67 -6.98 -9.52
CA THR A 20 0.25 -7.26 -9.46
C THR A 20 -0.14 -7.45 -7.99
N GLN A 21 -1.44 -7.50 -7.74
CA GLN A 21 -1.90 -7.82 -6.38
C GLN A 21 -1.42 -9.20 -5.95
N ARG A 22 -1.39 -10.15 -6.87
CA ARG A 22 -0.90 -11.49 -6.53
C ARG A 22 0.57 -11.46 -6.15
N HIS A 23 1.38 -10.72 -6.90
CA HIS A 23 2.80 -10.61 -6.56
C HIS A 23 2.99 -10.03 -5.17
N LEU A 24 2.23 -9.00 -4.85
CA LEU A 24 2.35 -8.37 -3.54
C LEU A 24 1.89 -9.33 -2.45
N ALA A 25 0.78 -10.02 -2.66
CA ALA A 25 0.28 -10.97 -1.68
C ALA A 25 1.30 -12.07 -1.41
N ASP A 26 1.88 -12.62 -2.49
CA ASP A 26 2.86 -13.68 -2.35
C ASP A 26 4.10 -13.19 -1.59
N ALA A 27 4.55 -11.98 -1.90
CA ALA A 27 5.75 -11.46 -1.26
C ALA A 27 5.55 -11.23 0.23
N LEU A 28 4.33 -10.94 0.63
CA LEU A 28 4.03 -10.68 2.04
C LEU A 28 3.48 -11.90 2.76
N GLY A 29 3.20 -12.99 2.03
CA GLY A 29 2.65 -14.17 2.65
C GLY A 29 1.20 -14.01 3.09
N ILE A 30 0.44 -13.20 2.37
CA ILE A 30 -0.97 -12.97 2.67
C ILE A 30 -1.79 -13.27 1.42
N THR A 31 -3.10 -13.17 1.55
CA THR A 31 -3.97 -13.49 0.42
C THR A 31 -4.20 -12.26 -0.44
N ILE A 32 -4.58 -12.51 -1.69
CA ILE A 32 -4.96 -11.43 -2.61
C ILE A 32 -6.14 -10.67 -2.04
N LYS A 33 -7.06 -11.38 -1.40
CA LYS A 33 -8.22 -10.74 -0.81
C LYS A 33 -7.81 -9.68 0.20
N THR A 34 -6.78 -9.96 1.00
CA THR A 34 -6.29 -8.99 1.97
C THR A 34 -5.71 -7.78 1.27
N VAL A 35 -4.89 -8.01 0.23
CA VAL A 35 -4.33 -6.89 -0.52
C VAL A 35 -5.44 -6.04 -1.11
N SER A 36 -6.43 -6.69 -1.71
CA SER A 36 -7.55 -5.98 -2.30
C SER A 36 -8.30 -5.15 -1.27
N ALA A 37 -8.52 -5.71 -0.08
CA ALA A 37 -9.22 -4.98 0.97
C ALA A 37 -8.43 -3.75 1.41
N TRP A 38 -7.10 -3.88 1.51
CA TRP A 38 -6.26 -2.74 1.83
C TRP A 38 -6.39 -1.65 0.76
N GLU A 39 -6.34 -2.07 -0.51
CA GLU A 39 -6.33 -1.09 -1.60
C GLU A 39 -7.65 -0.38 -1.75
N ARG A 40 -8.74 -1.05 -1.37
CA ARG A 40 -10.06 -0.42 -1.43
C ARG A 40 -10.39 0.37 -0.18
N GLY A 41 -9.51 0.35 0.81
CA GLY A 41 -9.76 1.08 2.04
C GLY A 41 -10.76 0.41 2.96
N VAL A 42 -11.09 -0.85 2.71
CA VAL A 42 -12.02 -1.58 3.57
C VAL A 42 -11.37 -1.98 4.88
N VAL A 43 -10.09 -2.32 4.81
CA VAL A 43 -9.33 -2.75 5.97
C VAL A 43 -8.03 -1.96 5.97
N GLU A 44 -7.67 -1.43 7.13
CA GLU A 44 -6.42 -0.71 7.28
C GLU A 44 -5.30 -1.72 7.54
N PRO A 45 -4.17 -1.61 6.83
CA PRO A 45 -3.06 -2.52 7.11
C PRO A 45 -2.55 -2.30 8.53
N ARG A 46 -2.46 -3.38 9.28
CA ARG A 46 -1.90 -3.34 10.63
C ARG A 46 -0.69 -4.23 10.62
N LEU A 47 0.47 -3.60 10.62
CA LEU A 47 1.72 -4.30 10.36
C LEU A 47 2.67 -4.14 11.53
N THR A 48 3.43 -5.19 11.80
CA THR A 48 4.57 -5.05 12.68
C THR A 48 5.63 -4.23 11.95
N PHE A 49 6.63 -3.77 12.69
CA PHE A 49 7.73 -3.05 12.07
C PHE A 49 8.42 -3.91 11.02
N ALA A 50 8.58 -5.20 11.30
CA ALA A 50 9.23 -6.09 10.33
C ALA A 50 8.40 -6.23 9.07
N GLU A 51 7.09 -6.33 9.23
CA GLU A 51 6.20 -6.42 8.07
C GLU A 51 6.21 -5.13 7.25
N ALA A 52 6.22 -4.00 7.94
CA ALA A 52 6.28 -2.72 7.26
C ALA A 52 7.58 -2.59 6.47
N GLN A 53 8.69 -3.03 7.06
CA GLN A 53 9.96 -2.98 6.35
C GLN A 53 9.93 -3.85 5.10
N ARG A 54 9.36 -5.04 5.22
CA ARG A 54 9.25 -5.93 4.07
C ARG A 54 8.40 -5.29 2.97
N LEU A 55 7.29 -4.68 3.37
CA LEU A 55 6.42 -4.02 2.41
C LEU A 55 7.15 -2.89 1.70
N MET A 56 7.92 -2.09 2.45
CA MET A 56 8.69 -1.02 1.84
C MET A 56 9.68 -1.55 0.81
N LYS A 57 10.34 -2.66 1.13
CA LYS A 57 11.29 -3.24 0.21
C LYS A 57 10.62 -3.76 -1.05
N VAL A 58 9.49 -4.42 -0.87
CA VAL A 58 8.76 -4.98 -2.00
C VAL A 58 8.24 -3.88 -2.92
N LEU A 59 7.71 -2.82 -2.32
CA LEU A 59 7.15 -1.71 -3.08
C LEU A 59 8.22 -0.71 -3.52
N GLN A 60 9.44 -0.84 -2.99
CA GLN A 60 10.53 0.08 -3.30
C GLN A 60 10.11 1.51 -2.98
N CYS A 61 9.54 1.70 -1.83
CA CYS A 61 9.08 3.01 -1.41
C CYS A 61 9.72 3.39 -0.07
N SER A 62 9.67 4.67 0.22
CA SER A 62 10.14 5.17 1.50
C SER A 62 9.10 4.97 2.57
N PHE A 63 9.52 5.14 3.82
CA PHE A 63 8.58 5.05 4.94
C PHE A 63 7.52 6.13 4.82
N GLU A 64 7.94 7.36 4.46
CA GLU A 64 6.96 8.44 4.32
C GLU A 64 5.96 8.14 3.22
N GLU A 65 6.41 7.55 2.13
CA GLU A 65 5.48 7.20 1.06
C GLU A 65 4.49 6.14 1.53
N LEU A 66 4.98 5.18 2.29
CA LEU A 66 4.10 4.14 2.81
C LEU A 66 3.07 4.74 3.76
N VAL A 67 3.50 5.63 4.63
CA VAL A 67 2.59 6.29 5.55
C VAL A 67 1.52 7.06 4.78
N GLU A 68 1.95 7.82 3.78
CA GLU A 68 0.98 8.58 2.99
C GLU A 68 -0.02 7.65 2.33
N ALA A 69 0.45 6.53 1.79
CA ALA A 69 -0.42 5.63 1.05
C ALA A 69 -1.43 4.94 1.96
N THR A 70 -1.10 4.75 3.23
CA THR A 70 -1.96 4.01 4.14
C THR A 70 -2.70 4.89 5.12
N ASP A 71 -2.48 6.20 5.08
CA ASP A 71 -3.04 7.12 6.05
C ASP A 71 -4.26 7.84 5.53
N GLN A 72 -4.90 7.29 4.51
CA GLN A 72 -6.00 7.97 3.87
C GLN A 72 -7.19 8.14 4.78
N GLN A 73 -7.43 7.16 5.63
CA GLN A 73 -8.61 7.22 6.47
C GLN A 73 -8.45 8.22 7.58
N ALA A 74 -7.23 8.43 8.03
CA ALA A 74 -7.01 9.43 9.06
C ALA A 74 -7.33 10.82 8.56
N LYS A 75 -7.27 11.02 7.26
CA LYS A 75 -7.54 12.32 6.71
C LYS A 75 -8.99 12.62 6.51
N SER A 76 -9.82 11.63 6.63
CA SER A 76 -11.22 11.81 6.33
C SER A 76 -11.95 12.54 7.44
N ASP A 77 -11.29 12.88 8.49
CA ASP A 77 -11.94 13.65 9.51
C ASP A 77 -12.38 15.01 9.02
#